data_4ae5514e5d1669903311936992251fe5
#
_entry.id   4ae5514e5d1669903311936992251fe5
#
_cell.length_a   1.000
_cell.length_b   1.000
_cell.length_c   1.000
_cell.angle_alpha   90.00
_cell.angle_beta   90.00
_cell.angle_gamma   90.00
#
_symmetry.space_group_name_H-M   'P 1'
#
loop_
_entity.id
_entity.type
_entity.pdbx_description
1 polymer ?
#
loop_
_entity_poly.entity_id
_entity_poly.type
_entity_poly.pdbx_seq_one_letter_code
_entity_poly.pdbx_strand_id
1 'polypeptide(L)'
;MINPIPKWVWKRYAWLWKKFGDKPFTFEQARKELKHIGKNVVSVMFNELKTAGWIAVSLSQEDSRKRVYNLLNPISIIQSIKK
;
A
#
# COMPACT_ATOMS: atom_id res chain seq x y z
N MET A 1 5.71 14.64 0.73
CA MET A 1 5.33 14.71 2.14
C MET A 1 4.40 13.56 2.49
N ILE A 2 4.64 12.89 3.60
CA ILE A 2 3.84 11.76 4.04
C ILE A 2 2.77 12.24 5.01
N ASN A 3 1.53 11.89 4.74
CA ASN A 3 0.39 12.31 5.55
C ASN A 3 -0.16 11.13 6.36
N PRO A 4 -0.81 11.40 7.49
CA PRO A 4 -1.47 10.34 8.25
C PRO A 4 -2.60 9.70 7.46
N ILE A 5 -2.90 8.45 7.77
CA ILE A 5 -3.98 7.70 7.13
C ILE A 5 -5.00 7.28 8.18
N PRO A 6 -6.25 6.98 7.76
CA PRO A 6 -7.26 6.48 8.69
C PRO A 6 -6.82 5.20 9.39
N LYS A 7 -7.32 4.99 10.59
CA LYS A 7 -6.96 3.84 11.40
C LYS A 7 -7.25 2.50 10.71
N TRP A 8 -8.37 2.41 10.00
CA TRP A 8 -8.73 1.17 9.31
C TRP A 8 -7.76 0.87 8.17
N VAL A 9 -7.24 1.91 7.50
CA VAL A 9 -6.24 1.75 6.45
C VAL A 9 -4.91 1.32 7.06
N TRP A 10 -4.55 1.90 8.21
CA TRP A 10 -3.32 1.57 8.91
C TRP A 10 -3.25 0.08 9.26
N LYS A 11 -4.35 -0.47 9.73
CA LYS A 11 -4.41 -1.90 10.07
C LYS A 11 -4.15 -2.78 8.86
N ARG A 12 -4.73 -2.41 7.71
CA ARG A 12 -4.53 -3.15 6.45
C ARG A 12 -3.12 -2.98 5.92
N TYR A 13 -2.56 -1.78 6.06
CA TYR A 13 -1.18 -1.52 5.69
C TYR A 13 -0.22 -2.41 6.48
N ALA A 14 -0.43 -2.50 7.78
CA ALA A 14 0.41 -3.34 8.64
C ALA A 14 0.33 -4.81 8.21
N TRP A 15 -0.85 -5.27 7.84
CA TRP A 15 -1.04 -6.64 7.34
C TRP A 15 -0.25 -6.87 6.06
N LEU A 16 -0.36 -5.94 5.12
CA LEU A 16 0.36 -6.03 3.84
C LEU A 16 1.87 -6.00 4.07
N TRP A 17 2.34 -5.14 4.96
CA TRP A 17 3.76 -5.08 5.29
C TRP A 17 4.25 -6.40 5.83
N LYS A 18 3.46 -7.03 6.69
CA LYS A 18 3.80 -8.34 7.25
C LYS A 18 3.89 -9.42 6.18
N LYS A 19 3.06 -9.31 5.13
CA LYS A 19 3.02 -10.30 4.05
C LYS A 19 4.08 -10.06 2.97
N PHE A 20 4.22 -8.82 2.53
CA PHE A 20 5.09 -8.49 1.40
C PHE A 20 6.37 -7.78 1.81
N GLY A 21 6.39 -7.09 2.95
CA GLY A 21 7.54 -6.31 3.36
C GLY A 21 7.86 -5.24 2.33
N ASP A 22 9.12 -5.18 1.94
CA ASP A 22 9.58 -4.21 0.93
C ASP A 22 9.56 -4.80 -0.49
N LYS A 23 9.00 -5.99 -0.66
CA LYS A 23 8.91 -6.61 -1.97
C LYS A 23 7.77 -6.03 -2.79
N PRO A 24 7.95 -5.87 -4.10
CA PRO A 24 6.89 -5.38 -4.96
C PRO A 24 5.73 -6.39 -5.07
N PHE A 25 4.53 -5.87 -5.23
CA PHE A 25 3.34 -6.71 -5.39
C PHE A 25 2.33 -6.01 -6.29
N THR A 26 1.41 -6.80 -6.86
CA THR A 26 0.35 -6.26 -7.71
C THR A 26 -0.91 -6.03 -6.88
N PHE A 27 -1.83 -5.24 -7.46
CA PHE A 27 -3.13 -5.01 -6.83
C PHE A 27 -3.86 -6.34 -6.58
N GLU A 28 -3.78 -7.26 -7.54
CA GLU A 28 -4.44 -8.55 -7.41
C GLU A 28 -3.87 -9.38 -6.27
N GLN A 29 -2.56 -9.33 -6.07
CA GLN A 29 -1.93 -10.03 -4.96
C GLN A 29 -2.41 -9.48 -3.63
N ALA A 30 -2.46 -8.15 -3.50
CA ALA A 30 -2.96 -7.52 -2.29
C ALA A 30 -4.42 -7.85 -2.07
N ARG A 31 -5.21 -7.86 -3.13
CA ARG A 31 -6.63 -8.18 -3.05
C ARG A 31 -6.88 -9.60 -2.58
N LYS A 32 -6.04 -10.54 -3.00
CA LYS A 32 -6.13 -11.92 -2.50
C LYS A 32 -5.85 -12.01 -1.01
N GLU A 33 -4.87 -11.25 -0.54
CA GLU A 33 -4.55 -11.21 0.89
C GLU A 33 -5.66 -10.56 1.69
N LEU A 34 -6.39 -9.64 1.10
CA LEU A 34 -7.47 -8.91 1.76
C LEU A 34 -8.84 -9.32 1.24
N LYS A 35 -8.98 -10.59 0.87
CA LYS A 35 -10.22 -11.09 0.27
C LYS A 35 -11.44 -10.99 1.17
N HIS A 36 -11.23 -10.82 2.47
CA HIS A 36 -12.31 -10.67 3.43
C HIS A 36 -12.95 -9.28 3.41
N ILE A 37 -12.37 -8.36 2.66
CA ILE A 37 -12.97 -7.04 2.47
C ILE A 37 -13.30 -6.86 0.98
N GLY A 38 -14.25 -6.00 0.69
CA GLY A 38 -14.73 -5.82 -0.67
C GLY A 38 -13.69 -5.18 -1.57
N LYS A 39 -13.80 -5.47 -2.87
CA LYS A 39 -12.93 -4.91 -3.89
C LYS A 39 -12.88 -3.39 -3.85
N ASN A 40 -14.06 -2.77 -3.65
CA ASN A 40 -14.16 -1.32 -3.60
C ASN A 40 -13.41 -0.75 -2.40
N VAL A 41 -13.45 -1.46 -1.28
CA VAL A 41 -12.73 -1.04 -0.06
C VAL A 41 -11.22 -1.11 -0.29
N VAL A 42 -10.76 -2.16 -0.97
CA VAL A 42 -9.33 -2.29 -1.29
C VAL A 42 -8.89 -1.14 -2.19
N SER A 43 -9.69 -0.77 -3.18
CA SER A 43 -9.38 0.35 -4.07
C SER A 43 -9.30 1.66 -3.30
N VAL A 44 -10.23 1.91 -2.40
CA VAL A 44 -10.22 3.10 -1.56
C VAL A 44 -8.97 3.13 -0.68
N MET A 45 -8.63 1.99 -0.09
CA MET A 45 -7.43 1.86 0.74
C MET A 45 -6.17 2.21 -0.03
N PHE A 46 -6.03 1.67 -1.25
CA PHE A 46 -4.87 1.94 -2.08
C PHE A 46 -4.80 3.41 -2.47
N ASN A 47 -5.95 4.03 -2.76
CA ASN A 47 -6.01 5.44 -3.08
C ASN A 47 -5.57 6.29 -1.88
N GLU A 48 -6.00 5.94 -0.68
CA GLU A 48 -5.60 6.63 0.54
C GLU A 48 -4.09 6.51 0.78
N LEU A 49 -3.56 5.30 0.63
CA LEU A 49 -2.12 5.06 0.82
C LEU A 49 -1.30 5.83 -0.22
N LYS A 50 -1.74 5.83 -1.46
CA LYS A 50 -1.05 6.54 -2.53
C LYS A 50 -1.06 8.04 -2.31
N THR A 51 -2.21 8.58 -1.95
CA THR A 51 -2.37 10.01 -1.71
C THR A 51 -1.55 10.46 -0.51
N ALA A 52 -1.49 9.64 0.52
CA ALA A 52 -0.72 9.96 1.74
C ALA A 52 0.78 9.71 1.59
N GLY A 53 1.21 9.07 0.51
CA GLY A 53 2.62 8.81 0.27
C GLY A 53 3.16 7.55 0.95
N TRP A 54 2.29 6.63 1.32
CA TRP A 54 2.68 5.39 2.00
C TRP A 54 3.00 4.26 1.05
N ILE A 55 2.63 4.40 -0.21
CA ILE A 55 2.83 3.37 -1.21
C ILE A 55 3.39 4.02 -2.49
N ALA A 56 4.34 3.36 -3.11
CA ALA A 56 4.90 3.79 -4.37
C ALA A 56 4.34 2.91 -5.49
N VAL A 57 4.04 3.51 -6.63
CA VAL A 57 3.52 2.81 -7.79
C VAL A 57 4.54 2.89 -8.90
N SER A 58 4.85 1.76 -9.52
CA SER A 58 5.74 1.71 -10.66
C SER A 58 5.16 0.75 -11.69
N LEU A 59 5.73 0.77 -12.90
CA LEU A 59 5.31 -0.16 -13.93
C LEU A 59 6.24 -1.38 -13.91
N SER A 60 5.68 -2.54 -14.19
CA SER A 60 6.47 -3.76 -14.28
C SER A 60 7.44 -3.67 -15.45
N GLN A 61 8.68 -4.12 -15.26
CA GLN A 61 9.66 -4.17 -16.32
C GLN A 61 9.30 -5.20 -17.40
N GLU A 62 8.60 -6.25 -16.98
CA GLU A 62 8.19 -7.30 -17.90
C GLU A 62 6.96 -6.92 -18.71
N ASP A 63 6.06 -6.16 -18.12
CA ASP A 63 4.84 -5.72 -18.79
C ASP A 63 4.50 -4.31 -18.30
N SER A 64 4.73 -3.33 -19.18
CA SER A 64 4.51 -1.92 -18.85
C SER A 64 3.05 -1.58 -18.56
N ARG A 65 2.12 -2.49 -18.87
CA ARG A 65 0.71 -2.29 -18.55
C ARG A 65 0.35 -2.72 -17.13
N LYS A 66 1.21 -3.48 -16.47
CA LYS A 66 0.98 -3.92 -15.10
C LYS A 66 1.59 -2.95 -14.12
N ARG A 67 0.81 -2.54 -13.15
CA ARG A 67 1.29 -1.69 -12.07
C ARG A 67 1.78 -2.54 -10.92
N VAL A 68 2.92 -2.14 -10.38
CA VAL A 68 3.53 -2.81 -9.24
C VAL A 68 3.59 -1.82 -8.10
N TYR A 69 3.24 -2.27 -6.91
CA TYR A 69 3.17 -1.44 -5.71
C TYR A 69 4.27 -1.84 -4.75
N ASN A 70 4.87 -0.84 -4.12
CA ASN A 70 5.86 -1.05 -3.07
C ASN A 70 5.43 -0.28 -1.83
N LEU A 71 5.40 -0.96 -0.70
CA LEU A 71 5.11 -0.32 0.58
C LEU A 71 6.37 0.37 1.09
N LEU A 72 6.20 1.54 1.69
CA LEU A 72 7.30 2.21 2.35
C LEU A 72 7.53 1.58 3.73
N ASN A 73 8.77 1.63 4.20
CA ASN A 73 9.12 1.11 5.50
C ASN A 73 8.37 1.88 6.59
N PRO A 74 7.63 1.20 7.49
CA PRO A 74 6.86 1.90 8.53
C PRO A 74 7.72 2.79 9.42
N ILE A 75 8.94 2.40 9.70
CA ILE A 75 9.84 3.20 10.53
C ILE A 75 10.18 4.52 9.83
N SER A 76 10.47 4.45 8.52
CA SER A 76 10.73 5.65 7.74
C SER A 76 9.52 6.57 7.67
N ILE A 77 8.33 5.99 7.55
CA ILE A 77 7.09 6.75 7.52
C ILE A 77 6.90 7.49 8.83
N ILE A 78 7.06 6.81 9.95
CA ILE A 78 6.88 7.40 11.27
C ILE A 78 7.86 8.56 11.48
N GLN A 79 9.10 8.40 11.05
CA GLN A 79 10.11 9.44 11.16
C GLN A 79 9.82 10.64 10.26
N SER A 80 9.12 10.40 9.15
CA SER A 80 8.81 11.46 8.18
C SER A 80 7.54 12.23 8.50
N ILE A 81 6.66 11.68 9.33
CA ILE A 81 5.42 12.35 9.70
C ILE A 81 5.75 13.48 10.68
N LYS A 82 5.37 14.68 10.29
CA LYS A 82 5.50 15.84 11.17
C LYS A 82 4.22 16.02 11.98
N LYS A 83 4.41 16.34 13.22
CA LYS A 83 3.29 16.63 14.11
C LYS A 83 2.71 18.01 13.85
#